data_c9cc86f0c670746ead248a2bc5379eac
#
_entry.id   c9cc86f0c670746ead248a2bc5379eac
#
_cell.length_a   1.000
_cell.length_b   1.000
_cell.length_c   1.000
_cell.angle_alpha   90.00
_cell.angle_beta   90.00
_cell.angle_gamma   90.00
#
_symmetry.space_group_name_H-M   'P 1'
#
loop_
_entity.id
_entity.type
_entity.pdbx_description
1 polymer ?
#
loop_
_entity_poly.entity_id
_entity_poly.type
_entity_poly.pdbx_seq_one_letter_code
_entity_poly.pdbx_strand_id
1 'polypeptide(L)'
;GDKIAVCISGGKDSMLMAKLMQELQRHSDVPFELVFLVMDPGYNEINRQKIESNAALLNIPITIFETDVFAVANNSEKSPCYLCARMRRGYLYKKAQELGCNKIALGHHFNDVIETTVMSMFYGSQLQAMPPKLHSTNFPGMVLIRPLYCVREEDIIAWKRYNDLEFIQCACRLEPPDRKSTRLNSSH
;
A
#
# COMPACT_ATOMS: atom_id res chain seq x y z
N GLY A 1 -16.04 16.60 6.10
CA GLY A 1 -15.68 15.23 6.49
C GLY A 1 -14.37 14.80 5.87
N ASP A 2 -13.84 13.66 6.33
CA ASP A 2 -12.64 13.10 5.75
C ASP A 2 -12.95 12.38 4.43
N LYS A 3 -12.07 12.52 3.45
CA LYS A 3 -12.08 11.73 2.22
C LYS A 3 -10.75 10.97 2.10
N ILE A 4 -10.83 9.65 2.12
CA ILE A 4 -9.67 8.77 2.31
C ILE A 4 -9.39 7.97 1.05
N ALA A 5 -8.20 8.14 0.49
CA ALA A 5 -7.70 7.30 -0.59
C ALA A 5 -7.12 6.00 0.01
N VAL A 6 -7.77 4.88 -0.22
CA VAL A 6 -7.34 3.54 0.20
C VAL A 6 -6.47 2.95 -0.90
N CYS A 7 -5.16 2.80 -0.66
CA CYS A 7 -4.21 2.36 -1.67
C CYS A 7 -4.12 0.84 -1.73
N ILE A 8 -4.47 0.28 -2.87
CA ILE A 8 -4.47 -1.16 -3.14
C ILE A 8 -3.28 -1.50 -4.03
N SER A 9 -2.41 -2.38 -3.55
CA SER A 9 -1.25 -2.90 -4.28
C SER A 9 -1.48 -4.26 -4.92
N GLY A 10 -2.64 -4.87 -4.69
CA GLY A 10 -2.97 -6.23 -5.12
C GLY A 10 -2.47 -7.34 -4.19
N GLY A 11 -1.73 -7.00 -3.13
CA GLY A 11 -1.34 -7.94 -2.08
C GLY A 11 -2.43 -8.12 -1.01
N LYS A 12 -2.29 -9.19 -0.22
CA LYS A 12 -3.24 -9.58 0.84
C LYS A 12 -3.55 -8.45 1.83
N ASP A 13 -2.51 -7.71 2.24
CA ASP A 13 -2.62 -6.67 3.28
C ASP A 13 -3.46 -5.49 2.79
N SER A 14 -3.21 -5.03 1.57
CA SER A 14 -3.93 -3.90 0.98
C SER A 14 -5.40 -4.23 0.67
N MET A 15 -5.70 -5.48 0.30
CA MET A 15 -7.08 -5.92 0.06
C MET A 15 -7.85 -6.09 1.36
N LEU A 16 -7.24 -6.68 2.41
CA LEU A 16 -7.86 -6.71 3.73
C LEU A 16 -8.13 -5.30 4.26
N MET A 17 -7.14 -4.40 4.16
CA MET A 17 -7.33 -3.00 4.54
C MET A 17 -8.52 -2.37 3.82
N ALA A 18 -8.63 -2.56 2.51
CA ALA A 18 -9.73 -2.01 1.73
C ALA A 18 -11.08 -2.55 2.20
N LYS A 19 -11.16 -3.85 2.48
CA LYS A 19 -12.38 -4.48 3.01
C LYS A 19 -12.74 -3.95 4.40
N LEU A 20 -11.77 -3.86 5.30
CA LEU A 20 -12.00 -3.33 6.65
C LEU A 20 -12.41 -1.86 6.64
N MET A 21 -11.81 -1.04 5.77
CA MET A 21 -12.21 0.37 5.62
C MET A 21 -13.65 0.50 5.10
N GLN A 22 -14.06 -0.38 4.18
CA GLN A 22 -15.43 -0.43 3.68
C GLN A 22 -16.43 -0.81 4.80
N GLU A 23 -16.10 -1.83 5.61
CA GLU A 23 -16.93 -2.22 6.74
C GLU A 23 -16.95 -1.14 7.82
N LEU A 24 -15.80 -0.52 8.11
CA LEU A 24 -15.73 0.59 9.04
C LEU A 24 -16.63 1.77 8.61
N GLN A 25 -16.64 2.11 7.31
CA GLN A 25 -17.52 3.15 6.78
C GLN A 25 -19.02 2.84 7.00
N ARG A 26 -19.39 1.56 6.87
CA ARG A 26 -20.79 1.13 7.04
C ARG A 26 -21.27 1.20 8.48
N HIS A 27 -20.36 1.02 9.43
CA HIS A 27 -20.68 0.90 10.86
C HIS A 27 -20.22 2.10 11.69
N SER A 28 -19.63 3.12 11.07
CA SER A 28 -19.12 4.30 11.78
C SER A 28 -20.21 5.36 11.94
N ASP A 29 -20.32 5.90 13.13
CA ASP A 29 -21.16 7.07 13.42
C ASP A 29 -20.58 8.37 12.83
N VAL A 30 -19.26 8.37 12.50
CA VAL A 30 -18.58 9.52 11.90
C VAL A 30 -18.56 9.34 10.38
N PRO A 31 -19.20 10.23 9.60
CA PRO A 31 -19.22 10.10 8.15
C PRO A 31 -17.86 10.44 7.53
N PHE A 32 -17.39 9.57 6.63
CA PHE A 32 -16.23 9.79 5.77
C PHE A 32 -16.43 9.12 4.42
N GLU A 33 -15.71 9.63 3.41
CA GLU A 33 -15.74 9.08 2.05
C GLU A 33 -14.52 8.19 1.80
N LEU A 34 -14.71 7.14 1.00
CA LEU A 34 -13.64 6.24 0.55
C LEU A 34 -13.47 6.30 -0.95
N VAL A 35 -12.22 6.33 -1.40
CA VAL A 35 -11.82 6.12 -2.79
C VAL A 35 -10.77 5.00 -2.81
N PHE A 36 -11.06 3.90 -3.50
CA PHE A 36 -10.17 2.74 -3.58
C PHE A 36 -9.27 2.87 -4.81
N LEU A 37 -7.98 3.17 -4.59
CA LEU A 37 -7.02 3.44 -5.65
C LEU A 37 -6.10 2.25 -5.90
N VAL A 38 -6.07 1.81 -7.14
CA VAL A 38 -5.07 0.88 -7.66
C VAL A 38 -4.17 1.65 -8.62
N MET A 39 -2.90 1.76 -8.28
CA MET A 39 -1.90 2.27 -9.21
C MET A 39 -1.33 1.11 -10.00
N ASP A 40 -1.52 1.12 -11.31
CA ASP A 40 -0.88 0.19 -12.23
C ASP A 40 0.50 0.75 -12.65
N PRO A 41 1.60 0.18 -12.18
CA PRO A 41 2.95 0.63 -12.54
C PRO A 41 3.49 -0.01 -13.83
N GLY A 42 2.65 -0.70 -14.60
CA GLY A 42 2.97 -1.54 -15.75
C GLY A 42 2.82 -3.03 -15.43
N TYR A 43 1.74 -3.42 -14.79
CA TYR A 43 1.43 -4.83 -14.52
C TYR A 43 1.30 -5.63 -15.82
N ASN A 44 1.62 -6.92 -15.76
CA ASN A 44 1.18 -7.85 -16.79
C ASN A 44 -0.33 -8.11 -16.64
N GLU A 45 -0.94 -8.60 -17.72
CA GLU A 45 -2.39 -8.85 -17.79
C GLU A 45 -2.87 -9.78 -16.67
N ILE A 46 -2.11 -10.83 -16.35
CA ILE A 46 -2.46 -11.82 -15.31
C ILE A 46 -2.56 -11.14 -13.92
N ASN A 47 -1.60 -10.27 -13.59
CA ASN A 47 -1.62 -9.56 -12.31
C ASN A 47 -2.76 -8.56 -12.23
N ARG A 48 -3.04 -7.84 -13.33
CA ARG A 48 -4.14 -6.91 -13.42
C ARG A 48 -5.48 -7.60 -13.22
N GLN A 49 -5.74 -8.66 -13.97
CA GLN A 49 -6.96 -9.47 -13.86
C GLN A 49 -7.14 -10.05 -12.45
N LYS A 50 -6.04 -10.46 -11.79
CA LYS A 50 -6.10 -10.97 -10.41
C LYS A 50 -6.50 -9.89 -9.41
N ILE A 51 -6.05 -8.65 -9.59
CA ILE A 51 -6.47 -7.51 -8.76
C ILE A 51 -7.96 -7.22 -8.98
N GLU A 52 -8.39 -7.14 -10.23
CA GLU A 52 -9.78 -6.84 -10.60
C GLU A 52 -10.75 -7.94 -10.11
N SER A 53 -10.40 -9.21 -10.28
CA SER A 53 -11.21 -10.34 -9.83
C SER A 53 -11.36 -10.38 -8.30
N ASN A 54 -10.26 -10.14 -7.56
CA ASN A 54 -10.33 -10.05 -6.11
C ASN A 54 -11.17 -8.86 -5.63
N ALA A 55 -11.04 -7.71 -6.28
CA ALA A 55 -11.84 -6.54 -5.96
C ALA A 55 -13.34 -6.78 -6.21
N ALA A 56 -13.67 -7.43 -7.32
CA ALA A 56 -15.05 -7.83 -7.64
C ALA A 56 -15.61 -8.83 -6.62
N LEU A 57 -14.84 -9.87 -6.27
CA LEU A 57 -15.22 -10.88 -5.28
C LEU A 57 -15.48 -10.25 -3.88
N LEU A 58 -14.67 -9.29 -3.49
CA LEU A 58 -14.81 -8.59 -2.21
C LEU A 58 -15.81 -7.41 -2.27
N ASN A 59 -16.41 -7.13 -3.43
CA ASN A 59 -17.27 -5.99 -3.68
C ASN A 59 -16.61 -4.63 -3.34
N ILE A 60 -15.36 -4.45 -3.74
CA ILE A 60 -14.60 -3.22 -3.57
C ILE A 60 -14.59 -2.43 -4.87
N PRO A 61 -15.18 -1.21 -4.94
CA PRO A 61 -15.22 -0.39 -6.15
C PRO A 61 -13.86 0.28 -6.38
N ILE A 62 -12.97 -0.39 -7.12
CA ILE A 62 -11.62 0.12 -7.39
C ILE A 62 -11.59 1.12 -8.54
N THR A 63 -10.70 2.11 -8.43
CA THR A 63 -10.32 3.03 -9.50
C THR A 63 -8.87 2.76 -9.87
N ILE A 64 -8.63 2.26 -11.09
CA ILE A 64 -7.29 1.97 -11.59
C ILE A 64 -6.78 3.18 -12.36
N PHE A 65 -5.53 3.56 -12.13
CA PHE A 65 -4.81 4.53 -12.95
C PHE A 65 -3.42 4.01 -13.32
N GLU A 66 -3.03 4.25 -14.56
CA GLU A 66 -1.81 3.71 -15.14
C GLU A 66 -0.65 4.67 -14.98
N THR A 67 0.56 4.12 -14.83
CA THR A 67 1.82 4.86 -14.77
C THR A 67 2.93 4.06 -15.43
N ASP A 68 4.00 4.72 -15.81
CA ASP A 68 5.19 4.15 -16.44
C ASP A 68 6.32 3.82 -15.44
N VAL A 69 5.97 3.68 -14.15
CA VAL A 69 6.96 3.52 -13.07
C VAL A 69 7.92 2.35 -13.31
N PHE A 70 7.43 1.21 -13.80
CA PHE A 70 8.30 0.07 -14.05
C PHE A 70 9.25 0.30 -15.22
N ALA A 71 8.81 0.98 -16.28
CA ALA A 71 9.66 1.31 -17.42
C ALA A 71 10.79 2.27 -16.99
N VAL A 72 10.46 3.29 -16.22
CA VAL A 72 11.43 4.26 -15.71
C VAL A 72 12.40 3.65 -14.70
N ALA A 73 11.88 2.86 -13.74
CA ALA A 73 12.72 2.24 -12.72
C ALA A 73 13.68 1.20 -13.30
N ASN A 74 13.25 0.41 -14.29
CA ASN A 74 14.09 -0.61 -14.92
C ASN A 74 15.25 -0.01 -15.76
N ASN A 75 15.10 1.21 -16.24
CA ASN A 75 16.14 1.94 -16.97
C ASN A 75 17.11 2.67 -16.05
N SER A 76 16.95 2.59 -14.73
CA SER A 76 17.82 3.24 -13.76
C SER A 76 18.98 2.33 -13.35
N GLU A 77 20.21 2.83 -13.47
CA GLU A 77 21.44 2.12 -13.04
C GLU A 77 21.58 2.05 -11.51
N LYS A 78 20.91 2.93 -10.76
CA LYS A 78 21.02 3.04 -9.30
C LYS A 78 19.70 2.69 -8.61
N SER A 79 19.71 1.64 -7.78
CA SER A 79 18.63 1.26 -6.84
C SER A 79 17.23 1.33 -7.45
N PRO A 80 16.91 0.51 -8.46
CA PRO A 80 15.61 0.58 -9.15
C PRO A 80 14.43 0.40 -8.19
N CYS A 81 14.56 -0.43 -7.15
CA CYS A 81 13.50 -0.64 -6.15
C CYS A 81 13.22 0.62 -5.32
N TYR A 82 14.26 1.36 -4.92
CA TYR A 82 14.08 2.63 -4.20
C TYR A 82 13.38 3.68 -5.07
N LEU A 83 13.83 3.82 -6.32
CA LEU A 83 13.22 4.76 -7.27
C LEU A 83 11.76 4.39 -7.52
N CYS A 84 11.47 3.12 -7.75
CA CYS A 84 10.12 2.60 -7.93
C CYS A 84 9.22 2.94 -6.72
N ALA A 85 9.67 2.65 -5.50
CA ALA A 85 8.92 2.93 -4.28
C ALA A 85 8.65 4.43 -4.10
N ARG A 86 9.65 5.28 -4.37
CA ARG A 86 9.52 6.74 -4.29
C ARG A 86 8.54 7.30 -5.32
N MET A 87 8.63 6.86 -6.58
CA MET A 87 7.74 7.28 -7.66
C MET A 87 6.30 6.85 -7.36
N ARG A 88 6.10 5.57 -6.97
CA ARG A 88 4.78 5.04 -6.60
C ARG A 88 4.10 5.88 -5.53
N ARG A 89 4.86 6.24 -4.49
CA ARG A 89 4.34 7.10 -3.42
C ARG A 89 3.92 8.46 -3.98
N GLY A 90 4.76 9.11 -4.78
CA GLY A 90 4.46 10.41 -5.39
C GLY A 90 3.19 10.39 -6.24
N TYR A 91 3.04 9.40 -7.11
CA TYR A 91 1.84 9.24 -7.95
C TYR A 91 0.57 8.99 -7.13
N LEU A 92 0.64 8.14 -6.10
CA LEU A 92 -0.51 7.88 -5.23
C LEU A 92 -0.98 9.14 -4.49
N TYR A 93 -0.06 9.91 -3.93
CA TYR A 93 -0.40 11.16 -3.26
C TYR A 93 -1.01 12.18 -4.22
N LYS A 94 -0.38 12.38 -5.40
CA LYS A 94 -0.89 13.28 -6.43
C LYS A 94 -2.31 12.90 -6.85
N LYS A 95 -2.53 11.61 -7.14
CA LYS A 95 -3.84 11.10 -7.54
C LYS A 95 -4.90 11.26 -6.45
N ALA A 96 -4.53 11.01 -5.20
CA ALA A 96 -5.41 11.23 -4.06
C ALA A 96 -5.83 12.70 -3.92
N GLN A 97 -4.89 13.64 -4.08
CA GLN A 97 -5.19 15.09 -4.07
C GLN A 97 -6.09 15.50 -5.23
N GLU A 98 -5.85 15.00 -6.45
CA GLU A 98 -6.70 15.26 -7.63
C GLU A 98 -8.15 14.82 -7.39
N LEU A 99 -8.35 13.77 -6.60
CA LEU A 99 -9.67 13.25 -6.22
C LEU A 99 -10.27 13.94 -4.98
N GLY A 100 -9.60 14.96 -4.45
CA GLY A 100 -10.06 15.72 -3.29
C GLY A 100 -9.90 14.98 -1.96
N CYS A 101 -9.06 13.94 -1.90
CA CYS A 101 -8.78 13.24 -0.65
C CYS A 101 -7.85 14.06 0.25
N ASN A 102 -8.12 14.03 1.56
CA ASN A 102 -7.25 14.63 2.59
C ASN A 102 -6.48 13.59 3.39
N LYS A 103 -6.78 12.30 3.17
CA LYS A 103 -6.06 11.19 3.79
C LYS A 103 -5.69 10.12 2.77
N ILE A 104 -4.59 9.41 3.06
CA ILE A 104 -4.15 8.25 2.31
C ILE A 104 -3.92 7.09 3.27
N ALA A 105 -4.55 5.94 3.00
CA ALA A 105 -4.43 4.72 3.79
C ALA A 105 -3.50 3.72 3.12
N LEU A 106 -2.52 3.22 3.86
CA LEU A 106 -1.55 2.22 3.41
C LEU A 106 -1.65 0.96 4.27
N GLY A 107 -1.56 -0.20 3.63
CA GLY A 107 -1.74 -1.52 4.23
C GLY A 107 -0.54 -2.05 5.01
N HIS A 108 0.17 -1.19 5.76
CA HIS A 108 1.20 -1.64 6.68
C HIS A 108 0.57 -2.20 7.95
N HIS A 109 1.05 -3.37 8.37
CA HIS A 109 0.53 -4.09 9.52
C HIS A 109 1.53 -4.15 10.68
N PHE A 110 1.16 -4.77 11.79
CA PHE A 110 1.96 -4.81 13.03
C PHE A 110 3.40 -5.32 12.82
N ASN A 111 3.56 -6.39 12.04
CA ASN A 111 4.89 -6.97 11.78
C ASN A 111 5.79 -6.01 10.99
N ASP A 112 5.23 -5.27 9.99
CA ASP A 112 6.00 -4.24 9.25
C ASP A 112 6.53 -3.15 10.21
N VAL A 113 5.72 -2.75 11.18
CA VAL A 113 6.11 -1.74 12.18
C VAL A 113 7.27 -2.23 13.03
N ILE A 114 7.19 -3.46 13.53
CA ILE A 114 8.26 -4.07 14.33
C ILE A 114 9.52 -4.24 13.48
N GLU A 115 9.40 -4.85 12.30
CA GLU A 115 10.53 -5.08 11.40
C GLU A 115 11.24 -3.77 11.06
N THR A 116 10.48 -2.72 10.71
CA THR A 116 11.06 -1.41 10.40
C THR A 116 11.79 -0.81 11.61
N THR A 117 11.20 -0.90 12.79
CA THR A 117 11.81 -0.38 14.02
C THR A 117 13.11 -1.12 14.34
N VAL A 118 13.07 -2.44 14.36
CA VAL A 118 14.25 -3.29 14.63
C VAL A 118 15.37 -3.03 13.60
N MET A 119 15.01 -2.96 12.31
CA MET A 119 15.97 -2.67 11.24
C MET A 119 16.60 -1.28 11.38
N SER A 120 15.83 -0.26 11.79
CA SER A 120 16.37 1.07 12.02
C SER A 120 17.36 1.11 13.19
N MET A 121 17.11 0.33 14.23
CA MET A 121 18.03 0.17 15.38
C MET A 121 19.35 -0.47 14.97
N PHE A 122 19.31 -1.54 14.18
CA PHE A 122 20.53 -2.29 13.82
C PHE A 122 21.35 -1.63 12.70
N TYR A 123 20.71 -0.99 11.74
CA TYR A 123 21.40 -0.50 10.53
C TYR A 123 21.42 1.03 10.42
N GLY A 124 20.50 1.73 11.08
CA GLY A 124 20.37 3.18 10.95
C GLY A 124 20.99 3.97 12.10
N SER A 125 21.43 3.31 13.18
CA SER A 125 21.84 3.98 14.44
C SER A 125 20.84 5.02 14.94
N GLN A 126 19.57 4.90 14.54
CA GLN A 126 18.47 5.79 14.86
C GLN A 126 17.24 4.97 15.21
N LEU A 127 16.48 5.43 16.19
CA LEU A 127 15.19 4.84 16.54
C LEU A 127 14.10 5.48 15.66
N GLN A 128 13.90 4.93 14.48
CA GLN A 128 12.81 5.36 13.58
C GLN A 128 11.65 4.39 13.70
N ALA A 129 10.52 4.87 14.22
CA ALA A 129 9.28 4.13 14.26
C ALA A 129 8.40 4.53 13.06
N MET A 130 7.59 3.58 12.60
CA MET A 130 6.56 3.82 11.59
C MET A 130 5.26 4.24 12.31
N PRO A 131 4.92 5.53 12.44
CA PRO A 131 3.74 5.94 13.22
C PRO A 131 2.44 5.54 12.52
N PRO A 132 1.34 5.30 13.28
CA PRO A 132 0.03 4.95 12.69
C PRO A 132 -0.59 6.10 11.90
N LYS A 133 -0.19 7.34 12.20
CA LYS A 133 -0.64 8.57 11.54
C LYS A 133 0.55 9.50 11.32
N LEU A 134 0.67 10.05 10.13
CA LEU A 134 1.76 10.95 9.77
C LEU A 134 1.26 12.06 8.85
N HIS A 135 1.55 13.31 9.19
CA HIS A 135 1.31 14.43 8.28
C HIS A 135 2.38 14.46 7.20
N SER A 136 1.97 14.57 5.95
CA SER A 136 2.90 14.60 4.82
C SER A 136 3.60 15.95 4.75
N THR A 137 4.93 15.94 4.71
CA THR A 137 5.73 17.15 4.51
C THR A 137 5.78 17.57 3.04
N ASN A 138 5.75 16.59 2.13
CA ASN A 138 5.86 16.83 0.68
C ASN A 138 4.52 17.11 0.01
N PHE A 139 3.41 16.79 0.67
CA PHE A 139 2.05 16.98 0.17
C PHE A 139 1.23 17.69 1.26
N PRO A 140 1.27 19.03 1.31
CA PRO A 140 0.56 19.81 2.33
C PRO A 140 -0.93 19.46 2.39
N GLY A 141 -1.46 19.36 3.61
CA GLY A 141 -2.86 18.99 3.83
C GLY A 141 -3.17 17.49 3.76
N MET A 142 -2.22 16.65 3.34
CA MET A 142 -2.39 15.20 3.29
C MET A 142 -1.92 14.53 4.57
N VAL A 143 -2.70 13.57 5.04
CA VAL A 143 -2.37 12.73 6.20
C VAL A 143 -2.29 11.27 5.77
N LEU A 144 -1.17 10.62 6.05
CA LEU A 144 -1.02 9.17 5.90
C LEU A 144 -1.55 8.47 7.14
N ILE A 145 -2.35 7.42 6.94
CA ILE A 145 -2.84 6.54 8.01
C ILE A 145 -2.53 5.08 7.71
N ARG A 146 -2.39 4.28 8.77
CA ARG A 146 -2.14 2.83 8.68
C ARG A 146 -3.20 2.06 9.46
N PRO A 147 -4.35 1.75 8.83
CA PRO A 147 -5.47 1.10 9.52
C PRO A 147 -5.13 -0.26 10.11
N LEU A 148 -4.18 -0.99 9.51
CA LEU A 148 -3.75 -2.31 9.97
C LEU A 148 -2.60 -2.27 11.02
N TYR A 149 -2.29 -1.11 11.58
CA TYR A 149 -1.14 -0.91 12.48
C TYR A 149 -1.03 -1.93 13.62
N CYS A 150 -2.16 -2.34 14.19
CA CYS A 150 -2.24 -3.31 15.29
C CYS A 150 -2.66 -4.72 14.84
N VAL A 151 -2.86 -4.95 13.54
CA VAL A 151 -3.26 -6.24 12.99
C VAL A 151 -2.02 -7.08 12.72
N ARG A 152 -1.99 -8.33 13.20
CA ARG A 152 -0.86 -9.23 12.99
C ARG A 152 -0.92 -9.88 11.60
N GLU A 153 0.24 -10.18 11.04
CA GLU A 153 0.31 -10.83 9.72
C GLU A 153 -0.37 -12.22 9.73
N GLU A 154 -0.32 -12.94 10.85
CA GLU A 154 -0.98 -14.23 11.01
C GLU A 154 -2.51 -14.13 10.84
N ASP A 155 -3.13 -13.07 11.34
CA ASP A 155 -4.58 -12.81 11.20
C ASP A 155 -4.93 -12.49 9.74
N ILE A 156 -4.07 -11.76 9.03
CA ILE A 156 -4.24 -11.47 7.59
C ILE A 156 -4.14 -12.77 6.77
N ILE A 157 -3.20 -13.65 7.11
CA ILE A 157 -3.04 -14.95 6.46
C ILE A 157 -4.25 -15.84 6.75
N ALA A 158 -4.76 -15.85 7.98
CA ALA A 158 -5.96 -16.60 8.35
C ALA A 158 -7.19 -16.11 7.56
N TRP A 159 -7.39 -14.78 7.47
CA TRP A 159 -8.45 -14.19 6.65
C TRP A 159 -8.34 -14.58 5.17
N LYS A 160 -7.13 -14.53 4.60
CA LYS A 160 -6.86 -14.95 3.23
C LYS A 160 -7.29 -16.40 3.00
N ARG A 161 -6.90 -17.31 3.91
CA ARG A 161 -7.21 -18.75 3.83
C ARG A 161 -8.70 -19.01 3.98
N TYR A 162 -9.35 -18.34 4.94
CA TYR A 162 -10.79 -18.50 5.19
C TYR A 162 -11.63 -18.12 3.97
N ASN A 163 -11.21 -17.10 3.20
CA ASN A 163 -11.93 -16.63 2.03
C ASN A 163 -11.43 -17.25 0.71
N ASP A 164 -10.51 -18.21 0.77
CA ASP A 164 -9.90 -18.87 -0.41
C ASP A 164 -9.37 -17.87 -1.45
N LEU A 165 -8.69 -16.81 -0.97
CA LEU A 165 -8.20 -15.73 -1.82
C LEU A 165 -6.77 -15.97 -2.27
N GLU A 166 -6.50 -15.73 -3.54
CA GLU A 166 -5.16 -15.70 -4.09
C GLU A 166 -4.76 -14.28 -4.48
N PHE A 167 -3.56 -13.87 -4.06
CA PHE A 167 -3.04 -12.52 -4.33
C PHE A 167 -1.76 -12.57 -5.16
N ILE A 168 -1.44 -11.46 -5.80
CA ILE A 168 -0.15 -11.29 -6.47
C ILE A 168 0.98 -11.33 -5.42
N GLN A 169 2.03 -12.08 -5.70
CA GLN A 169 3.18 -12.19 -4.79
C GLN A 169 4.22 -11.11 -5.06
N CYS A 170 4.58 -10.91 -6.32
CA CYS A 170 5.47 -9.85 -6.76
C CYS A 170 5.03 -9.35 -8.13
N ALA A 171 4.87 -8.04 -8.26
CA ALA A 171 4.48 -7.43 -9.51
C ALA A 171 5.68 -7.01 -10.37
N CYS A 172 6.89 -7.02 -9.81
CA CYS A 172 8.11 -6.60 -10.46
C CYS A 172 8.66 -7.72 -11.35
N ARG A 173 9.08 -7.40 -12.59
CA ARG A 173 9.79 -8.33 -13.49
C ARG A 173 11.25 -8.56 -13.08
N LEU A 174 11.78 -7.75 -12.16
CA LEU A 174 13.10 -7.96 -11.59
C LEU A 174 13.01 -9.13 -10.62
N GLU A 175 13.63 -10.26 -10.94
CA GLU A 175 13.90 -11.29 -9.95
C GLU A 175 14.63 -10.64 -8.77
N PRO A 176 14.15 -10.78 -7.54
CA PRO A 176 14.77 -10.10 -6.43
C PRO A 176 16.16 -10.69 -6.19
N PRO A 177 17.21 -9.85 -6.19
CA PRO A 177 18.40 -10.23 -5.46
C PRO A 177 18.00 -10.20 -3.98
N ASP A 178 17.93 -11.36 -3.38
CA ASP A 178 17.73 -11.59 -1.95
C ASP A 178 16.62 -10.76 -1.26
N ARG A 179 15.52 -11.41 -0.86
CA ARG A 179 14.32 -10.81 -0.23
C ARG A 179 14.59 -9.90 0.99
N LYS A 180 15.80 -9.94 1.55
CA LYS A 180 16.20 -9.16 2.72
C LYS A 180 16.52 -7.70 2.42
N SER A 181 16.97 -7.36 1.21
CA SER A 181 17.35 -5.96 0.88
C SER A 181 16.18 -5.07 0.48
N THR A 182 15.05 -5.65 0.05
CA THR A 182 13.92 -4.89 -0.49
C THR A 182 13.05 -4.23 0.59
N ARG A 183 13.04 -4.79 1.80
CA ARG A 183 12.27 -4.23 2.93
C ARG A 183 12.93 -2.99 3.56
N LEU A 184 14.25 -2.85 3.46
CA LEU A 184 15.01 -1.73 4.01
C LEU A 184 14.72 -0.38 3.33
N ASN A 185 14.32 -0.37 2.07
CA ASN A 185 14.20 0.84 1.27
C ASN A 185 12.78 1.44 1.21
N SER A 186 11.79 0.84 1.85
CA SER A 186 10.39 1.31 1.82
C SER A 186 10.01 2.25 2.96
N SER A 187 10.92 2.56 3.88
CA SER A 187 10.64 3.31 5.12
C SER A 187 11.16 4.75 5.18
N HIS A 188 11.59 5.33 4.03
CA HIS A 188 12.00 6.75 3.98
C HIS A 188 11.09 7.60 3.14
#